data_9e0b614fcffd2f5d29546777aa635286
#
_entry.id   9e0b614fcffd2f5d29546777aa635286
#
_cell.length_a   1.000
_cell.length_b   1.000
_cell.length_c   1.000
_cell.angle_alpha   90.00
_cell.angle_beta   90.00
_cell.angle_gamma   90.00
#
_symmetry.space_group_name_H-M   'P 1'
#
loop_
_entity.id
_entity.type
_entity.pdbx_description
1 polymer ?
#
loop_
_entity_poly.entity_id
_entity_poly.type
_entity_poly.pdbx_seq_one_letter_code
_entity_poly.pdbx_strand_id
1 'polypeptide(L)'
;VTLEPNTRFAAFPPELPEGDTCADMQEAIEARLAGAGFANYETSAFAQTGKQCRHNLNYWHFGDYLGIGAGAHSKLTLHDRVLRQMRWKHPSAYLQNIRAGTPVQEETRIAAAGLPFEFLMNALRLADGFPPALYESRTAQSINGILPRLLAAQADGLLAISPERIAPTLRGRRFL
;
A
#
# COMPACT_ATOMS: atom_id res chain seq x y z
N VAL A 1 -5.98 12.24 -10.27
CA VAL A 1 -7.24 12.31 -9.49
C VAL A 1 -8.06 11.07 -9.78
N THR A 2 -8.36 10.28 -8.76
CA THR A 2 -9.24 9.12 -8.89
C THR A 2 -10.69 9.57 -8.67
N LEU A 3 -11.58 9.23 -9.58
CA LEU A 3 -13.01 9.50 -9.45
C LEU A 3 -13.67 8.31 -8.75
N GLU A 4 -13.91 8.44 -7.46
CA GLU A 4 -14.50 7.37 -6.65
C GLU A 4 -15.97 7.14 -7.03
N PRO A 5 -16.41 5.87 -7.24
CA PRO A 5 -17.80 5.53 -7.50
C PRO A 5 -18.75 6.10 -6.41
N ASN A 6 -19.98 6.43 -6.79
CA ASN A 6 -21.01 6.98 -5.90
C ASN A 6 -20.67 8.36 -5.30
N THR A 7 -19.75 9.11 -5.89
CA THR A 7 -19.46 10.49 -5.52
C THR A 7 -20.07 11.46 -6.53
N ARG A 8 -20.23 12.74 -6.13
CA ARG A 8 -20.66 13.80 -7.04
C ARG A 8 -19.70 13.97 -8.22
N PHE A 9 -18.38 13.81 -7.99
CA PHE A 9 -17.37 13.88 -9.05
C PHE A 9 -17.44 12.72 -10.04
N ALA A 10 -17.88 11.54 -9.62
CA ALA A 10 -18.13 10.44 -10.55
C ALA A 10 -19.37 10.69 -11.43
N ALA A 11 -20.44 11.31 -10.85
CA ALA A 11 -21.66 11.64 -11.57
C ALA A 11 -21.48 12.86 -12.49
N PHE A 12 -20.68 13.83 -12.07
CA PHE A 12 -20.40 15.07 -12.78
C PHE A 12 -18.88 15.33 -12.75
N PRO A 13 -18.11 14.62 -13.58
CA PRO A 13 -16.66 14.75 -13.56
C PRO A 13 -16.24 16.15 -13.99
N PRO A 14 -15.34 16.82 -13.22
CA PRO A 14 -14.74 18.06 -13.67
C PRO A 14 -13.86 17.81 -14.88
N GLU A 15 -13.56 18.87 -15.63
CA GLU A 15 -12.52 18.81 -16.63
C GLU A 15 -11.17 18.47 -15.95
N LEU A 16 -10.54 17.37 -16.37
CA LEU A 16 -9.28 16.91 -15.82
C LEU A 16 -8.14 17.23 -16.79
N PRO A 17 -6.94 17.58 -16.27
CA PRO A 17 -5.77 17.73 -17.12
C PRO A 17 -5.42 16.43 -17.81
N GLU A 18 -4.83 16.50 -18.98
CA GLU A 18 -4.27 15.36 -19.68
C GLU A 18 -3.08 14.75 -18.91
N GLY A 19 -2.74 13.48 -19.23
CA GLY A 19 -1.72 12.71 -18.51
C GLY A 19 -0.37 13.44 -18.43
N ASP A 20 0.09 14.06 -19.51
CA ASP A 20 1.37 14.79 -19.54
C ASP A 20 1.33 16.01 -18.62
N THR A 21 0.24 16.77 -18.65
CA THR A 21 0.05 17.89 -17.72
C THR A 21 0.03 17.44 -16.26
N CYS A 22 -0.59 16.29 -15.97
CA CYS A 22 -0.56 15.71 -14.62
C CYS A 22 0.86 15.34 -14.20
N ALA A 23 1.68 14.79 -15.11
CA ALA A 23 3.07 14.45 -14.85
C ALA A 23 3.91 15.71 -14.56
N ASP A 24 3.76 16.75 -15.37
CA ASP A 24 4.44 18.05 -15.17
C ASP A 24 4.07 18.67 -13.81
N MET A 25 2.79 18.63 -13.45
CA MET A 25 2.32 19.12 -12.14
C MET A 25 2.94 18.33 -10.99
N GLN A 26 3.04 17.01 -11.12
CA GLN A 26 3.67 16.16 -10.11
C GLN A 26 5.17 16.49 -9.98
N GLU A 27 5.91 16.58 -11.09
CA GLU A 27 7.32 16.93 -11.09
C GLU A 27 7.57 18.30 -10.46
N ALA A 28 6.74 19.29 -10.76
CA ALA A 28 6.84 20.62 -10.16
C ALA A 28 6.59 20.59 -8.63
N ILE A 29 5.61 19.79 -8.17
CA ILE A 29 5.34 19.60 -6.74
C ILE A 29 6.52 18.92 -6.05
N GLU A 30 7.04 17.84 -6.64
CA GLU A 30 8.18 17.09 -6.11
C GLU A 30 9.43 17.99 -5.97
N ALA A 31 9.74 18.78 -7.01
CA ALA A 31 10.87 19.72 -6.97
C ALA A 31 10.71 20.78 -5.87
N ARG A 32 9.50 21.32 -5.73
CA ARG A 32 9.21 22.35 -4.71
C ARG A 32 9.31 21.79 -3.29
N LEU A 33 8.80 20.58 -3.07
CA LEU A 33 8.87 19.89 -1.77
C LEU A 33 10.30 19.51 -1.43
N ALA A 34 11.08 19.01 -2.40
CA ALA A 34 12.49 18.71 -2.22
C ALA A 34 13.29 19.98 -1.82
N GLY A 35 13.04 21.12 -2.48
CA GLY A 35 13.64 22.40 -2.13
C GLY A 35 13.28 22.89 -0.71
N ALA A 36 12.16 22.41 -0.15
CA ALA A 36 11.74 22.70 1.22
C ALA A 36 12.19 21.61 2.22
N GLY A 37 13.04 20.68 1.81
CA GLY A 37 13.60 19.61 2.67
C GLY A 37 12.66 18.42 2.91
N PHE A 38 11.62 18.25 2.07
CA PHE A 38 10.75 17.08 2.09
C PHE A 38 11.16 16.08 1.02
N ALA A 39 11.36 14.82 1.39
CA ALA A 39 11.61 13.72 0.47
C ALA A 39 10.33 12.89 0.27
N ASN A 40 10.08 12.46 -0.97
CA ASN A 40 9.07 11.46 -1.25
C ASN A 40 9.52 10.12 -0.64
N TYR A 41 8.77 9.57 0.32
CA TYR A 41 9.11 8.30 0.98
C TYR A 41 8.16 7.15 0.60
N GLU A 42 6.99 7.47 0.05
CA GLU A 42 6.04 6.50 -0.49
C GLU A 42 5.22 7.16 -1.62
N THR A 43 4.45 6.42 -2.39
CA THR A 43 3.79 6.84 -3.65
C THR A 43 3.10 8.20 -3.56
N SER A 44 2.47 8.54 -2.43
CA SER A 44 1.63 9.75 -2.30
C SER A 44 2.06 10.67 -1.16
N ALA A 45 3.18 10.39 -0.46
CA ALA A 45 3.55 11.16 0.72
C ALA A 45 5.01 11.61 0.75
N PHE A 46 5.18 12.80 1.30
CA PHE A 46 6.47 13.45 1.50
C PHE A 46 6.68 13.73 2.97
N ALA A 47 7.91 13.64 3.42
CA ALA A 47 8.28 13.95 4.80
C ALA A 47 9.72 14.48 4.89
N GLN A 48 10.00 15.26 5.92
CA GLN A 48 11.36 15.52 6.34
C GLN A 48 12.01 14.25 6.90
N THR A 49 13.33 14.17 6.89
CA THR A 49 14.08 13.03 7.41
C THR A 49 13.66 12.69 8.84
N GLY A 50 13.29 11.43 9.08
CA GLY A 50 12.84 10.94 10.38
C GLY A 50 11.42 11.36 10.79
N LYS A 51 10.66 12.04 9.90
CA LYS A 51 9.28 12.47 10.14
C LYS A 51 8.24 11.73 9.30
N GLN A 52 8.62 10.61 8.68
CA GLN A 52 7.69 9.77 7.92
C GLN A 52 6.53 9.28 8.81
N CYS A 53 5.34 9.19 8.24
CA CYS A 53 4.17 8.69 8.95
C CYS A 53 4.33 7.21 9.31
N ARG A 54 4.50 6.90 10.60
CA ARG A 54 4.70 5.54 11.10
C ARG A 54 3.51 4.63 10.78
N HIS A 55 2.30 5.18 10.77
CA HIS A 55 1.09 4.45 10.40
C HIS A 55 1.14 3.99 8.95
N ASN A 56 1.50 4.89 8.01
CA ASN A 56 1.67 4.53 6.60
C ASN A 56 2.78 3.50 6.41
N LEU A 57 3.94 3.72 7.05
CA LEU A 57 5.05 2.76 6.99
C LEU A 57 4.64 1.36 7.48
N ASN A 58 3.79 1.28 8.52
CA ASN A 58 3.28 -0.01 8.98
C ASN A 58 2.51 -0.74 7.88
N TYR A 59 1.63 -0.04 7.16
CA TYR A 59 0.90 -0.64 6.04
C TYR A 59 1.84 -1.08 4.91
N TRP A 60 2.74 -0.19 4.51
CA TRP A 60 3.65 -0.47 3.39
C TRP A 60 4.68 -1.54 3.72
N HIS A 61 5.04 -1.73 4.97
CA HIS A 61 5.83 -2.88 5.44
C HIS A 61 4.99 -4.15 5.66
N PHE A 62 3.77 -4.17 5.13
CA PHE A 62 2.83 -5.28 5.30
C PHE A 62 2.62 -5.67 6.77
N GLY A 63 2.65 -4.65 7.66
CA GLY A 63 2.45 -4.82 9.09
C GLY A 63 0.98 -5.13 9.44
N ASP A 64 0.77 -5.62 10.66
CA ASP A 64 -0.56 -5.87 11.19
C ASP A 64 -1.17 -4.61 11.78
N TYR A 65 -2.49 -4.55 11.72
CA TYR A 65 -3.27 -3.47 12.32
C TYR A 65 -4.66 -3.95 12.71
N LEU A 66 -5.19 -3.33 13.77
CA LEU A 66 -6.53 -3.58 14.28
C LEU A 66 -7.44 -2.40 13.93
N GLY A 67 -8.52 -2.67 13.21
CA GLY A 67 -9.57 -1.69 12.94
C GLY A 67 -10.57 -1.62 14.09
N ILE A 68 -10.80 -0.41 14.59
CA ILE A 68 -11.78 -0.10 15.62
C ILE A 68 -12.74 0.95 15.07
N GLY A 69 -14.02 0.70 15.17
CA GLY A 69 -15.06 1.58 14.65
C GLY A 69 -15.85 0.98 13.49
N ALA A 70 -16.96 1.63 13.12
CA ALA A 70 -17.81 1.23 12.02
C ALA A 70 -17.04 1.28 10.69
N GLY A 71 -17.10 0.20 9.91
CA GLY A 71 -16.41 0.07 8.62
C GLY A 71 -14.89 -0.08 8.71
N ALA A 72 -14.31 -0.16 9.91
CA ALA A 72 -12.86 -0.28 10.07
C ALA A 72 -12.34 -1.64 9.59
N HIS A 73 -11.17 -1.63 8.98
CA HIS A 73 -10.48 -2.82 8.49
C HIS A 73 -9.36 -3.23 9.41
N SER A 74 -9.07 -4.53 9.44
CA SER A 74 -7.92 -5.11 10.13
C SER A 74 -7.15 -6.02 9.17
N LYS A 75 -5.84 -6.13 9.39
CA LYS A 75 -5.00 -7.20 8.84
C LYS A 75 -4.27 -7.86 9.98
N LEU A 76 -4.37 -9.17 10.08
CA LEU A 76 -3.81 -9.98 11.17
C LEU A 76 -2.99 -11.11 10.56
N THR A 77 -1.71 -11.17 10.92
CA THR A 77 -0.83 -12.29 10.58
C THR A 77 -0.79 -13.26 11.76
N LEU A 78 -1.39 -14.42 11.57
CA LEU A 78 -1.36 -15.53 12.53
C LEU A 78 -0.29 -16.54 12.09
N HIS A 79 0.00 -17.51 12.96
CA HIS A 79 1.04 -18.52 12.70
C HIS A 79 0.85 -19.26 11.36
N ASP A 80 -0.41 -19.54 10.98
CA ASP A 80 -0.78 -20.39 9.83
C ASP A 80 -1.53 -19.64 8.72
N ARG A 81 -1.85 -18.37 8.91
CA ARG A 81 -2.68 -17.61 7.97
C ARG A 81 -2.57 -16.11 8.15
N VAL A 82 -2.91 -15.40 7.08
CA VAL A 82 -3.14 -13.96 7.11
C VAL A 82 -4.62 -13.69 6.87
N LEU A 83 -5.22 -12.91 7.76
CA LEU A 83 -6.63 -12.55 7.72
C LEU A 83 -6.80 -11.07 7.42
N ARG A 84 -7.82 -10.75 6.62
CA ARG A 84 -8.40 -9.42 6.53
C ARG A 84 -9.78 -9.46 7.17
N GLN A 85 -10.08 -8.49 8.01
CA GLN A 85 -11.40 -8.35 8.63
C GLN A 85 -11.95 -6.97 8.33
N MET A 86 -13.27 -6.88 8.19
CA MET A 86 -14.00 -5.63 8.11
C MET A 86 -15.06 -5.59 9.20
N ARG A 87 -15.13 -4.49 9.92
CA ARG A 87 -16.19 -4.23 10.89
C ARG A 87 -17.48 -3.84 10.18
N TRP A 88 -18.62 -3.98 10.84
CA TRP A 88 -19.92 -3.55 10.33
C TRP A 88 -19.84 -2.09 9.87
N LYS A 89 -20.24 -1.83 8.61
CA LYS A 89 -20.08 -0.51 7.99
C LYS A 89 -21.00 0.54 8.59
N HIS A 90 -22.25 0.15 8.87
CA HIS A 90 -23.24 1.09 9.40
C HIS A 90 -23.04 1.27 10.91
N PRO A 91 -22.96 2.50 11.45
CA PRO A 91 -22.66 2.77 12.86
C PRO A 91 -23.61 2.06 13.83
N SER A 92 -24.93 2.07 13.57
CA SER A 92 -25.90 1.39 14.45
C SER A 92 -25.72 -0.13 14.42
N ALA A 93 -25.49 -0.73 13.25
CA ALA A 93 -25.21 -2.16 13.12
C ALA A 93 -23.90 -2.53 13.84
N TYR A 94 -22.85 -1.69 13.72
CA TYR A 94 -21.60 -1.88 14.44
C TYR A 94 -21.82 -1.91 15.95
N LEU A 95 -22.53 -0.92 16.52
CA LEU A 95 -22.81 -0.86 17.96
C LEU A 95 -23.65 -2.05 18.44
N GLN A 96 -24.65 -2.45 17.67
CA GLN A 96 -25.49 -3.62 17.97
C GLN A 96 -24.65 -4.91 18.01
N ASN A 97 -23.82 -5.12 16.99
CA ASN A 97 -23.02 -6.33 16.86
C ASN A 97 -21.83 -6.37 17.85
N ILE A 98 -21.26 -5.21 18.24
CA ILE A 98 -20.30 -5.16 19.35
C ILE A 98 -20.93 -5.68 20.65
N ARG A 99 -22.16 -5.25 20.97
CA ARG A 99 -22.89 -5.71 22.18
C ARG A 99 -23.21 -7.20 22.12
N ALA A 100 -23.43 -7.73 20.92
CA ALA A 100 -23.69 -9.15 20.69
C ALA A 100 -22.40 -10.00 20.62
N GLY A 101 -21.20 -9.40 20.74
CA GLY A 101 -19.92 -10.13 20.63
C GLY A 101 -19.52 -10.52 19.21
N THR A 102 -20.19 -9.99 18.18
CA THR A 102 -19.95 -10.30 16.76
C THR A 102 -19.53 -9.06 15.95
N PRO A 103 -18.40 -8.40 16.29
CA PRO A 103 -18.01 -7.12 15.70
C PRO A 103 -17.55 -7.21 14.24
N VAL A 104 -17.22 -8.40 13.76
CA VAL A 104 -16.71 -8.63 12.40
C VAL A 104 -17.87 -8.91 11.46
N GLN A 105 -17.99 -8.09 10.41
CA GLN A 105 -18.97 -8.29 9.35
C GLN A 105 -18.45 -9.26 8.28
N GLU A 106 -17.18 -9.14 7.96
CA GLU A 106 -16.54 -9.93 6.91
C GLU A 106 -15.13 -10.33 7.35
N GLU A 107 -14.79 -11.58 7.14
CA GLU A 107 -13.44 -12.11 7.34
C GLU A 107 -13.01 -12.87 6.08
N THR A 108 -11.85 -12.54 5.56
CA THR A 108 -11.24 -13.18 4.40
C THR A 108 -9.85 -13.68 4.76
N ARG A 109 -9.60 -14.96 4.51
CA ARG A 109 -8.25 -15.53 4.56
C ARG A 109 -7.54 -15.26 3.24
N ILE A 110 -6.36 -14.66 3.30
CA ILE A 110 -5.51 -14.50 2.13
C ILE A 110 -4.88 -15.87 1.81
N ALA A 111 -5.15 -16.36 0.60
CA ALA A 111 -4.54 -17.60 0.12
C ALA A 111 -3.02 -17.45 0.00
N ALA A 112 -2.26 -18.50 0.29
CA ALA A 112 -0.81 -18.49 0.21
C ALA A 112 -0.29 -18.03 -1.17
N ALA A 113 -0.96 -18.43 -2.25
CA ALA A 113 -0.63 -17.99 -3.61
C ALA A 113 -0.88 -16.49 -3.87
N GLY A 114 -1.75 -15.84 -3.08
CA GLY A 114 -2.04 -14.42 -3.18
C GLY A 114 -1.12 -13.53 -2.33
N LEU A 115 -0.44 -14.10 -1.33
CA LEU A 115 0.43 -13.33 -0.42
C LEU A 115 1.54 -12.55 -1.13
N PRO A 116 2.22 -13.09 -2.17
CA PRO A 116 3.24 -12.33 -2.90
C PRO A 116 2.68 -11.05 -3.52
N PHE A 117 1.52 -11.13 -4.15
CA PHE A 117 0.86 -9.96 -4.75
C PHE A 117 0.46 -8.94 -3.69
N GLU A 118 -0.19 -9.39 -2.62
CA GLU A 118 -0.62 -8.55 -1.50
C GLU A 118 0.56 -7.83 -0.84
N PHE A 119 1.68 -8.54 -0.64
CA PHE A 119 2.89 -7.94 -0.08
C PHE A 119 3.50 -6.90 -1.04
N LEU A 120 3.73 -7.26 -2.31
CA LEU A 120 4.37 -6.38 -3.28
C LEU A 120 3.54 -5.13 -3.56
N MET A 121 2.21 -5.26 -3.63
CA MET A 121 1.29 -4.13 -3.82
C MET A 121 1.42 -3.08 -2.70
N ASN A 122 1.80 -3.50 -1.50
CA ASN A 122 2.08 -2.59 -0.39
C ASN A 122 3.55 -2.14 -0.38
N ALA A 123 4.49 -3.08 -0.40
CA ALA A 123 5.90 -2.79 -0.14
C ALA A 123 6.59 -1.98 -1.26
N LEU A 124 6.17 -2.14 -2.51
CA LEU A 124 6.70 -1.36 -3.62
C LEU A 124 6.21 0.11 -3.63
N ARG A 125 5.22 0.46 -2.80
CA ARG A 125 4.85 1.87 -2.60
C ARG A 125 5.94 2.68 -1.91
N LEU A 126 6.82 2.04 -1.15
CA LEU A 126 7.97 2.70 -0.52
C LEU A 126 9.00 3.10 -1.57
N ALA A 127 9.40 4.37 -1.58
CA ALA A 127 10.41 4.89 -2.49
C ALA A 127 11.75 4.14 -2.34
N ASP A 128 12.10 3.80 -1.10
CA ASP A 128 13.30 3.00 -0.78
C ASP A 128 13.06 1.49 -0.91
N GLY A 129 11.83 1.03 -1.21
CA GLY A 129 11.50 -0.38 -1.29
C GLY A 129 11.65 -1.12 0.05
N PHE A 130 12.06 -2.39 -0.03
CA PHE A 130 12.10 -3.29 1.13
C PHE A 130 13.28 -4.28 1.07
N PRO A 131 13.82 -4.73 2.21
CA PRO A 131 14.80 -5.81 2.24
C PRO A 131 14.12 -7.17 1.98
N PRO A 132 14.75 -8.11 1.22
CA PRO A 132 14.17 -9.43 0.95
C PRO A 132 13.72 -10.19 2.20
N ALA A 133 14.44 -10.06 3.31
CA ALA A 133 14.07 -10.66 4.59
C ALA A 133 12.71 -10.19 5.13
N LEU A 134 12.27 -8.97 4.77
CA LEU A 134 10.94 -8.50 5.15
C LEU A 134 9.85 -9.32 4.45
N TYR A 135 10.01 -9.62 3.16
CA TYR A 135 9.08 -10.48 2.44
C TYR A 135 8.94 -11.83 3.11
N GLU A 136 10.08 -12.49 3.39
CA GLU A 136 10.09 -13.83 4.01
C GLU A 136 9.44 -13.81 5.40
N SER A 137 9.76 -12.81 6.21
CA SER A 137 9.19 -12.68 7.57
C SER A 137 7.68 -12.38 7.58
N ARG A 138 7.15 -11.70 6.56
CA ARG A 138 5.75 -11.30 6.48
C ARG A 138 4.85 -12.30 5.76
N THR A 139 5.42 -13.10 4.86
CA THR A 139 4.68 -14.06 4.03
C THR A 139 4.94 -15.51 4.40
N ALA A 140 5.99 -15.80 5.17
CA ALA A 140 6.54 -17.13 5.42
C ALA A 140 6.92 -17.88 4.12
N GLN A 141 7.23 -17.15 3.04
CA GLN A 141 7.61 -17.69 1.74
C GLN A 141 9.00 -17.20 1.35
N SER A 142 9.77 -18.06 0.67
CA SER A 142 11.09 -17.66 0.16
C SER A 142 10.93 -16.66 -1.00
N ILE A 143 11.74 -15.61 -0.99
CA ILE A 143 11.84 -14.61 -2.06
C ILE A 143 12.19 -15.27 -3.41
N ASN A 144 12.88 -16.42 -3.38
CA ASN A 144 13.23 -17.16 -4.59
C ASN A 144 12.01 -17.61 -5.41
N GLY A 145 10.87 -17.82 -4.75
CA GLY A 145 9.62 -18.19 -5.42
C GLY A 145 9.09 -17.12 -6.36
N ILE A 146 9.42 -15.86 -6.12
CA ILE A 146 9.00 -14.72 -6.95
C ILE A 146 10.15 -14.05 -7.71
N LEU A 147 11.38 -14.49 -7.48
CA LEU A 147 12.59 -13.90 -8.06
C LEU A 147 12.54 -13.79 -9.59
N PRO A 148 12.07 -14.80 -10.37
CA PRO A 148 11.97 -14.66 -11.83
C PRO A 148 11.10 -13.48 -12.27
N ARG A 149 10.00 -13.20 -11.57
CA ARG A 149 9.11 -12.07 -11.88
C ARG A 149 9.76 -10.73 -11.51
N LEU A 150 10.48 -10.69 -10.39
CA LEU A 150 11.21 -9.49 -9.98
C LEU A 150 12.33 -9.16 -10.97
N LEU A 151 13.07 -10.17 -11.46
CA LEU A 151 14.12 -9.99 -12.47
C LEU A 151 13.55 -9.54 -13.82
N ALA A 152 12.38 -10.02 -14.22
CA ALA A 152 11.68 -9.51 -15.39
C ALA A 152 11.34 -8.02 -15.24
N ALA A 153 10.77 -7.62 -14.11
CA ALA A 153 10.49 -6.20 -13.82
C ALA A 153 11.78 -5.35 -13.74
N GLN A 154 12.89 -5.92 -13.29
CA GLN A 154 14.19 -5.24 -13.33
C GLN A 154 14.68 -5.07 -14.78
N ALA A 155 14.55 -6.09 -15.62
CA ALA A 155 14.90 -5.99 -17.04
C ALA A 155 14.09 -4.92 -17.78
N ASP A 156 12.82 -4.74 -17.38
CA ASP A 156 11.93 -3.67 -17.89
C ASP A 156 12.27 -2.29 -17.29
N GLY A 157 13.27 -2.21 -16.40
CA GLY A 157 13.70 -0.97 -15.76
C GLY A 157 12.72 -0.44 -14.69
N LEU A 158 11.83 -1.29 -14.17
CA LEU A 158 10.84 -0.91 -13.16
C LEU A 158 11.36 -1.08 -11.73
N LEU A 159 12.25 -2.05 -11.52
CA LEU A 159 12.84 -2.34 -10.21
C LEU A 159 14.37 -2.24 -10.23
N ALA A 160 14.94 -1.85 -9.11
CA ALA A 160 16.35 -2.02 -8.76
C ALA A 160 16.43 -3.13 -7.70
N ILE A 161 17.24 -4.15 -7.96
CA ILE A 161 17.38 -5.31 -7.08
C ILE A 161 18.84 -5.44 -6.66
N SER A 162 19.07 -5.51 -5.36
CA SER A 162 20.35 -5.86 -4.73
C SER A 162 20.14 -6.96 -3.67
N PRO A 163 21.18 -7.58 -3.14
CA PRO A 163 21.04 -8.52 -2.03
C PRO A 163 20.37 -7.91 -0.78
N GLU A 164 20.53 -6.61 -0.57
CA GLU A 164 20.04 -5.90 0.61
C GLU A 164 18.64 -5.34 0.39
N ARG A 165 18.24 -5.06 -0.88
CA ARG A 165 17.05 -4.27 -1.13
C ARG A 165 16.45 -4.49 -2.52
N ILE A 166 15.12 -4.50 -2.56
CA ILE A 166 14.30 -4.46 -3.76
C ILE A 166 13.51 -3.16 -3.71
N ALA A 167 13.72 -2.26 -4.68
CA ALA A 167 13.07 -0.95 -4.70
C ALA A 167 12.54 -0.61 -6.10
N PRO A 168 11.43 0.15 -6.21
CA PRO A 168 11.01 0.68 -7.50
C PRO A 168 12.03 1.73 -7.99
N THR A 169 12.33 1.72 -9.28
CA THR A 169 13.04 2.82 -9.92
C THR A 169 12.16 4.07 -10.01
N LEU A 170 12.72 5.21 -10.42
CA LEU A 170 11.91 6.39 -10.69
C LEU A 170 10.81 6.09 -11.74
N ARG A 171 11.16 5.31 -12.79
CA ARG A 171 10.19 4.84 -13.78
C ARG A 171 9.15 3.92 -13.14
N GLY A 172 9.58 2.95 -12.33
CA GLY A 172 8.67 2.01 -11.66
C GLY A 172 7.65 2.69 -10.76
N ARG A 173 8.04 3.74 -10.05
CA ARG A 173 7.12 4.52 -9.18
C ARG A 173 5.99 5.21 -9.93
N ARG A 174 6.13 5.46 -11.23
CA ARG A 174 5.07 6.04 -12.07
C ARG A 174 3.99 5.03 -12.47
N PHE A 175 4.17 3.74 -12.18
CA PHE A 175 3.22 2.65 -12.44
C PHE A 175 2.57 2.09 -11.16
N LEU A 176 2.80 2.74 -10.01
CA LEU A 176 2.27 2.30 -8.70
C LEU A 176 1.07 3.12 -8.25
#